data_5cba1a227e6a8cffaa9d87cdd15c6183
#
_entry.id   5cba1a227e6a8cffaa9d87cdd15c6183
#
_cell.length_a   1.000
_cell.length_b   1.000
_cell.length_c   1.000
_cell.angle_alpha   90.00
_cell.angle_beta   90.00
_cell.angle_gamma   90.00
#
_symmetry.space_group_name_H-M   'P 1'
#
loop_
_entity.id
_entity.type
_entity.pdbx_description
1 polymer ?
#
loop_
_entity_poly.entity_id
_entity_poly.type
_entity_poly.pdbx_seq_one_letter_code
_entity_poly.pdbx_strand_id
1 'polypeptide(L)'
;MFSTDLTNKILFEPLQSGMDELSILSAYATPNMLSWYIKNLFHKTASPIKINLIVGMVPFDNLSVSVHEGFQQIVSSDLPHEVSAVQCSYVIDKPAEHSNLFIWSRQGQPQTAFSGSANFVQSSFVGNHRRELMMQCDPAEASEYYD
;
A
#
# COMPACT_ATOMS: atom_id res chain seq x y z
N MET A 1 9.13 -2.61 16.27
CA MET A 1 8.91 -1.19 16.00
C MET A 1 10.15 -0.61 15.34
N PHE A 2 9.99 0.11 14.26
CA PHE A 2 11.11 0.65 13.50
C PHE A 2 10.73 1.98 12.84
N SER A 3 11.73 2.80 12.54
CA SER A 3 11.54 4.14 11.95
C SER A 3 12.50 4.45 10.80
N THR A 4 13.33 3.47 10.41
CA THR A 4 14.32 3.64 9.33
C THR A 4 14.13 2.60 8.26
N ASP A 5 14.52 2.93 7.03
CA ASP A 5 14.49 2.03 5.88
C ASP A 5 13.08 1.45 5.63
N LEU A 6 12.04 2.29 5.82
CA LEU A 6 10.64 1.86 5.72
C LEU A 6 10.30 1.33 4.32
N THR A 7 10.76 2.02 3.29
CA THR A 7 10.47 1.63 1.91
C THR A 7 10.91 0.20 1.64
N ASN A 8 12.14 -0.12 2.00
CA ASN A 8 12.66 -1.46 1.77
C ASN A 8 11.97 -2.51 2.64
N LYS A 9 11.84 -2.23 3.95
CA LYS A 9 11.27 -3.18 4.91
C LYS A 9 9.80 -3.49 4.64
N ILE A 10 9.02 -2.50 4.24
CA ILE A 10 7.56 -2.64 4.06
C ILE A 10 7.19 -2.99 2.63
N LEU A 11 7.82 -2.35 1.65
CA LEU A 11 7.35 -2.39 0.27
C LEU A 11 8.14 -3.36 -0.63
N PHE A 12 9.38 -3.68 -0.32
CA PHE A 12 10.22 -4.48 -1.21
C PHE A 12 10.73 -5.77 -0.61
N GLU A 13 11.19 -5.76 0.63
CA GLU A 13 11.76 -6.95 1.27
C GLU A 13 10.81 -8.15 1.28
N PRO A 14 9.49 -7.98 1.56
CA PRO A 14 8.56 -9.11 1.55
C PRO A 14 8.42 -9.79 0.18
N LEU A 15 8.72 -9.09 -0.92
CA LEU A 15 8.68 -9.69 -2.26
C LEU A 15 9.64 -10.86 -2.40
N GLN A 16 10.76 -10.83 -1.68
CA GLN A 16 11.79 -11.90 -1.72
C GLN A 16 11.27 -13.19 -1.10
N SER A 17 10.26 -13.12 -0.28
CA SER A 17 9.62 -14.28 0.37
C SER A 17 8.48 -14.88 -0.46
N GLY A 18 8.30 -14.43 -1.71
CA GLY A 18 7.29 -14.98 -2.61
C GLY A 18 5.88 -14.48 -2.38
N MET A 19 5.73 -13.33 -1.73
CA MET A 19 4.41 -12.70 -1.57
C MET A 19 3.85 -12.27 -2.93
N ASP A 20 2.55 -12.44 -3.14
CA ASP A 20 1.89 -12.16 -4.41
C ASP A 20 0.76 -11.13 -4.31
N GLU A 21 0.46 -10.63 -3.12
CA GLU A 21 -0.58 -9.62 -2.92
C GLU A 21 -0.17 -8.64 -1.83
N LEU A 22 -0.29 -7.36 -2.12
CA LEU A 22 -0.15 -6.27 -1.15
C LEU A 22 -1.47 -5.56 -1.02
N SER A 23 -2.06 -5.60 0.18
CA SER A 23 -3.27 -4.87 0.52
C SER A 23 -2.89 -3.68 1.40
N ILE A 24 -3.27 -2.49 0.98
CA ILE A 24 -2.94 -1.25 1.66
C ILE A 24 -4.22 -0.56 2.10
N LEU A 25 -4.34 -0.30 3.40
CA LEU A 25 -5.32 0.64 3.95
C LEU A 25 -4.53 1.85 4.40
N SER A 26 -4.79 2.99 3.79
CA SER A 26 -4.06 4.22 4.10
C SER A 26 -5.05 5.36 4.29
N ALA A 27 -4.89 6.12 5.37
CA ALA A 27 -5.73 7.29 5.60
C ALA A 27 -5.65 8.26 4.42
N TYR A 28 -4.44 8.50 3.94
CA TYR A 28 -4.15 9.33 2.77
C TYR A 28 -3.26 8.57 1.81
N ALA A 29 -3.49 8.73 0.52
CA ALA A 29 -2.67 8.12 -0.52
C ALA A 29 -2.64 9.00 -1.75
N THR A 30 -1.58 8.89 -2.54
CA THR A 30 -1.43 9.67 -3.78
C THR A 30 -1.20 8.76 -4.99
N PRO A 31 -1.71 9.16 -6.17
CA PRO A 31 -1.39 8.44 -7.41
C PRO A 31 0.12 8.43 -7.70
N ASN A 32 0.82 9.50 -7.32
CA ASN A 32 2.27 9.58 -7.53
C ASN A 32 3.02 8.50 -6.74
N MET A 33 2.59 8.21 -5.51
CA MET A 33 3.20 7.14 -4.72
C MET A 33 2.93 5.78 -5.35
N LEU A 34 1.71 5.52 -5.77
CA LEU A 34 1.35 4.25 -6.43
C LEU A 34 2.15 4.07 -7.72
N SER A 35 2.23 5.11 -8.54
CA SER A 35 3.02 5.08 -9.77
C SER A 35 4.50 4.84 -9.51
N TRP A 36 5.06 5.51 -8.50
CA TRP A 36 6.45 5.34 -8.10
C TRP A 36 6.72 3.89 -7.66
N TYR A 37 5.82 3.33 -6.85
CA TYR A 37 5.96 1.96 -6.37
C TYR A 37 5.95 0.95 -7.53
N ILE A 38 4.97 1.08 -8.42
CA ILE A 38 4.84 0.19 -9.58
C ILE A 38 6.10 0.23 -10.44
N LYS A 39 6.62 1.42 -10.70
CA LYS A 39 7.84 1.59 -11.50
C LYS A 39 9.07 0.96 -10.85
N ASN A 40 9.13 0.98 -9.52
CA ASN A 40 10.28 0.47 -8.78
C ASN A 40 10.19 -1.03 -8.48
N LEU A 41 9.13 -1.71 -8.93
CA LEU A 41 9.02 -3.16 -8.83
C LEU A 41 9.86 -3.91 -9.88
N PHE A 42 10.41 -3.20 -10.85
CA PHE A 42 11.18 -3.78 -11.96
C PHE A 42 12.31 -4.67 -11.43
N HIS A 43 12.29 -5.94 -11.84
CA HIS A 43 13.25 -6.99 -11.42
C HIS A 43 13.27 -7.30 -9.92
N LYS A 44 12.27 -6.83 -9.14
CA LYS A 44 12.23 -7.07 -7.69
C LYS A 44 11.24 -8.14 -7.28
N THR A 45 10.41 -8.62 -8.21
CA THR A 45 9.39 -9.64 -7.90
C THR A 45 9.77 -10.98 -8.52
N ALA A 46 9.56 -12.06 -7.77
CA ALA A 46 9.70 -13.43 -8.29
C ALA A 46 8.47 -13.83 -9.12
N SER A 47 7.31 -13.28 -8.81
CA SER A 47 6.06 -13.49 -9.54
C SER A 47 5.26 -12.19 -9.52
N PRO A 48 4.31 -12.00 -10.46
CA PRO A 48 3.48 -10.79 -10.45
C PRO A 48 2.71 -10.62 -9.15
N ILE A 49 2.57 -9.37 -8.71
CA ILE A 49 1.82 -9.06 -7.50
C ILE A 49 0.52 -8.33 -7.82
N LYS A 50 -0.47 -8.55 -6.98
CA LYS A 50 -1.72 -7.81 -6.98
C LYS A 50 -1.63 -6.71 -5.91
N ILE A 51 -2.06 -5.51 -6.26
CA ILE A 51 -2.07 -4.37 -5.33
C ILE A 51 -3.52 -3.94 -5.09
N ASN A 52 -3.94 -3.95 -3.83
CA ASN A 52 -5.24 -3.45 -3.40
C ASN A 52 -5.01 -2.22 -2.51
N LEU A 53 -5.53 -1.08 -2.92
CA LEU A 53 -5.40 0.17 -2.17
C LEU A 53 -6.77 0.68 -1.74
N ILE A 54 -6.93 0.93 -0.43
CA ILE A 54 -8.13 1.57 0.13
C ILE A 54 -7.70 2.88 0.78
N VAL A 55 -8.31 3.99 0.36
CA VAL A 55 -8.04 5.32 0.91
C VAL A 55 -9.12 5.65 1.94
N GLY A 56 -8.71 5.90 3.19
CA GLY A 56 -9.60 5.91 4.35
C GLY A 56 -10.23 7.26 4.70
N MET A 57 -9.57 8.38 4.44
CA MET A 57 -10.01 9.70 4.91
C MET A 57 -10.91 10.46 3.94
N VAL A 58 -11.39 9.82 2.88
CA VAL A 58 -12.27 10.44 1.87
C VAL A 58 -13.55 11.04 2.48
N PRO A 59 -14.24 10.39 3.46
CA PRO A 59 -15.43 10.99 4.04
C PRO A 59 -15.18 12.32 4.76
N PHE A 60 -13.95 12.58 5.19
CA PHE A 60 -13.58 13.77 5.95
C PHE A 60 -13.02 14.88 5.06
N ASP A 61 -12.08 14.54 4.19
CA ASP A 61 -11.30 15.52 3.43
C ASP A 61 -11.71 15.60 1.96
N ASN A 62 -12.67 14.78 1.55
CA ASN A 62 -13.06 14.60 0.15
C ASN A 62 -11.90 14.12 -0.72
N LEU A 63 -12.22 13.73 -1.91
CA LEU A 63 -11.24 13.30 -2.90
C LEU A 63 -11.30 14.28 -4.06
N SER A 64 -10.17 14.91 -4.40
CA SER A 64 -10.14 15.82 -5.53
C SER A 64 -10.32 15.05 -6.85
N VAL A 65 -10.91 15.73 -7.84
CA VAL A 65 -11.12 15.16 -9.18
C VAL A 65 -9.78 14.72 -9.79
N SER A 66 -8.75 15.56 -9.67
CA SER A 66 -7.44 15.23 -10.23
C SER A 66 -6.79 14.02 -9.59
N VAL A 67 -6.95 13.84 -8.27
CA VAL A 67 -6.43 12.65 -7.57
C VAL A 67 -7.17 11.39 -8.01
N HIS A 68 -8.50 11.46 -8.08
CA HIS A 68 -9.32 10.35 -8.54
C HIS A 68 -8.96 9.95 -9.99
N GLU A 69 -8.84 10.93 -10.88
CA GLU A 69 -8.43 10.69 -12.26
C GLU A 69 -7.03 10.07 -12.33
N GLY A 70 -6.11 10.50 -11.47
CA GLY A 70 -4.78 9.93 -11.39
C GLY A 70 -4.80 8.44 -11.05
N PHE A 71 -5.62 8.04 -10.08
CA PHE A 71 -5.79 6.62 -9.74
C PHE A 71 -6.47 5.85 -10.89
N GLN A 72 -7.50 6.44 -11.50
CA GLN A 72 -8.17 5.80 -12.64
C GLN A 72 -7.22 5.53 -13.80
N GLN A 73 -6.33 6.46 -14.11
CA GLN A 73 -5.34 6.31 -15.17
C GLN A 73 -4.41 5.14 -14.88
N ILE A 74 -3.96 4.98 -13.64
CA ILE A 74 -3.08 3.88 -13.24
C ILE A 74 -3.82 2.54 -13.37
N VAL A 75 -5.03 2.45 -12.84
CA VAL A 75 -5.82 1.21 -12.85
C VAL A 75 -6.16 0.77 -14.26
N SER A 76 -6.43 1.71 -15.16
CA SER A 76 -6.79 1.42 -16.55
C SER A 76 -5.62 1.36 -17.53
N SER A 77 -4.41 1.65 -17.07
CA SER A 77 -3.21 1.63 -17.92
C SER A 77 -2.70 0.21 -18.17
N ASP A 78 -1.80 0.08 -19.14
CA ASP A 78 -1.04 -1.15 -19.33
C ASP A 78 -0.04 -1.29 -18.20
N LEU A 79 -0.27 -2.27 -17.32
CA LEU A 79 0.59 -2.52 -16.18
C LEU A 79 1.83 -3.31 -16.60
N PRO A 80 3.00 -3.08 -15.97
CA PRO A 80 4.18 -3.91 -16.23
C PRO A 80 3.91 -5.35 -15.78
N HIS A 81 4.70 -6.28 -16.29
CA HIS A 81 4.49 -7.70 -15.98
C HIS A 81 4.68 -8.05 -14.50
N GLU A 82 5.37 -7.18 -13.74
CA GLU A 82 5.53 -7.34 -12.29
C GLU A 82 4.23 -7.13 -11.51
N VAL A 83 3.19 -6.56 -12.14
CA VAL A 83 1.91 -6.27 -11.49
C VAL A 83 0.80 -6.98 -12.24
N SER A 84 0.12 -7.90 -11.55
CA SER A 84 -0.98 -8.67 -12.16
C SER A 84 -2.30 -7.88 -12.18
N ALA A 85 -2.53 -7.05 -11.17
CA ALA A 85 -3.74 -6.22 -11.07
C ALA A 85 -3.55 -5.11 -10.05
N VAL A 86 -4.25 -3.99 -10.26
CA VAL A 86 -4.32 -2.90 -9.29
C VAL A 86 -5.79 -2.55 -9.08
N GLN A 87 -6.21 -2.48 -7.82
CA GLN A 87 -7.54 -2.03 -7.42
C GLN A 87 -7.40 -0.87 -6.47
N CYS A 88 -8.19 0.19 -6.69
CA CYS A 88 -8.28 1.32 -5.78
C CYS A 88 -9.72 1.49 -5.34
N SER A 89 -9.92 1.64 -4.03
CA SER A 89 -11.23 1.83 -3.41
C SER A 89 -11.13 2.97 -2.40
N TYR A 90 -12.29 3.53 -2.06
CA TYR A 90 -12.37 4.64 -1.11
C TYR A 90 -13.39 4.30 -0.03
N VAL A 91 -13.08 4.69 1.22
CA VAL A 91 -14.09 4.70 2.28
C VAL A 91 -14.95 5.94 2.03
N ILE A 92 -16.21 5.74 1.68
CA ILE A 92 -17.13 6.83 1.34
C ILE A 92 -18.11 7.14 2.45
N ASP A 93 -18.37 6.19 3.34
CA ASP A 93 -19.29 6.36 4.46
C ASP A 93 -18.53 6.69 5.75
N LYS A 94 -19.15 7.47 6.62
CA LYS A 94 -18.59 7.74 7.94
C LYS A 94 -18.85 6.54 8.86
N PRO A 95 -17.92 6.23 9.79
CA PRO A 95 -16.72 7.00 10.11
C PRO A 95 -15.61 6.81 9.08
N ALA A 96 -14.77 7.84 8.91
CA ALA A 96 -13.57 7.76 8.10
C ALA A 96 -12.54 6.85 8.79
N GLU A 97 -11.66 6.25 8.00
CA GLU A 97 -10.62 5.36 8.51
C GLU A 97 -9.27 6.08 8.58
N HIS A 98 -8.68 6.11 9.77
CA HIS A 98 -7.40 6.76 10.02
C HIS A 98 -6.20 5.81 10.02
N SER A 99 -6.45 4.51 10.02
CA SER A 99 -5.39 3.51 10.13
C SER A 99 -4.54 3.45 8.87
N ASN A 100 -3.26 3.09 9.05
CA ASN A 100 -2.35 2.79 7.96
C ASN A 100 -1.87 1.36 8.14
N LEU A 101 -2.24 0.49 7.21
CA LEU A 101 -1.93 -0.93 7.24
C LEU A 101 -1.38 -1.37 5.88
N PHE A 102 -0.34 -2.20 5.92
CA PHE A 102 0.26 -2.81 4.74
C PHE A 102 0.30 -4.31 5.00
N ILE A 103 -0.54 -5.06 4.29
CA ILE A 103 -0.70 -6.50 4.52
C ILE A 103 -0.18 -7.26 3.31
N TRP A 104 0.81 -8.11 3.52
CA TRP A 104 1.35 -8.99 2.49
C TRP A 104 0.73 -10.37 2.62
N SER A 105 0.27 -10.91 1.50
CA SER A 105 -0.37 -12.22 1.42
C SER A 105 0.30 -13.09 0.36
N ARG A 106 0.15 -14.40 0.52
CA ARG A 106 0.58 -15.39 -0.46
C ARG A 106 -0.54 -16.39 -0.63
N GLN A 107 -1.00 -16.56 -1.87
CA GLN A 107 -2.10 -17.48 -2.21
C GLN A 107 -3.35 -17.23 -1.35
N GLY A 108 -3.69 -15.95 -1.16
CA GLY A 108 -4.85 -15.54 -0.39
C GLY A 108 -4.72 -15.61 1.12
N GLN A 109 -3.55 -16.01 1.64
CA GLN A 109 -3.31 -16.13 3.08
C GLN A 109 -2.38 -15.00 3.56
N PRO A 110 -2.84 -14.14 4.49
CA PRO A 110 -2.00 -13.11 5.08
C PRO A 110 -0.78 -13.71 5.77
N GLN A 111 0.39 -13.14 5.51
CA GLN A 111 1.66 -13.64 6.04
C GLN A 111 2.31 -12.65 7.00
N THR A 112 2.22 -11.37 6.70
CA THR A 112 2.79 -10.32 7.56
C THR A 112 2.04 -9.03 7.31
N ALA A 113 2.07 -8.14 8.29
CA ALA A 113 1.49 -6.82 8.19
C ALA A 113 2.37 -5.79 8.88
N PHE A 114 2.25 -4.56 8.43
CA PHE A 114 2.91 -3.41 9.06
C PHE A 114 1.84 -2.37 9.34
N SER A 115 1.85 -1.81 10.54
CA SER A 115 0.92 -0.75 10.93
C SER A 115 1.68 0.39 11.60
N GLY A 116 1.16 1.60 11.47
CA GLY A 116 1.77 2.75 12.11
C GLY A 116 1.39 4.07 11.44
N SER A 117 2.30 5.03 11.50
CA SER A 117 2.05 6.39 11.09
C SER A 117 2.17 6.63 9.58
N ALA A 118 2.88 5.78 8.86
CA ALA A 118 3.19 6.05 7.45
C ALA A 118 1.98 5.88 6.54
N ASN A 119 1.61 6.95 5.85
CA ASN A 119 0.62 6.92 4.77
C ASN A 119 1.29 6.52 3.45
N PHE A 120 0.50 6.01 2.52
CA PHE A 120 1.00 5.64 1.19
C PHE A 120 1.19 6.89 0.32
N VAL A 121 2.14 7.71 0.73
CA VAL A 121 2.53 8.96 0.06
C VAL A 121 4.06 9.03 -0.01
N GLN A 122 4.58 9.77 -0.98
CA GLN A 122 6.03 9.84 -1.18
C GLN A 122 6.77 10.43 0.02
N SER A 123 6.17 11.40 0.72
CA SER A 123 6.81 12.01 1.88
C SER A 123 7.04 11.04 3.04
N SER A 124 6.30 9.94 3.11
CA SER A 124 6.49 8.91 4.14
C SER A 124 7.55 7.87 3.75
N PHE A 125 7.72 7.58 2.48
CA PHE A 125 8.55 6.47 2.00
C PHE A 125 9.76 6.89 1.17
N VAL A 126 9.67 7.99 0.45
CA VAL A 126 10.70 8.42 -0.50
C VAL A 126 11.45 9.61 0.08
N GLY A 127 12.74 9.42 0.36
CA GLY A 127 13.57 10.44 0.98
C GLY A 127 13.39 10.50 2.50
N ASN A 128 13.90 11.56 3.11
CA ASN A 128 13.88 11.74 4.58
C ASN A 128 12.98 12.90 4.98
N HIS A 129 11.79 12.98 4.38
CA HIS A 129 10.89 14.12 4.57
C HIS A 129 10.08 14.05 5.86
N ARG A 130 9.85 12.84 6.39
CA ARG A 130 9.09 12.65 7.63
C ARG A 130 9.73 11.57 8.50
N ARG A 131 9.51 11.72 9.80
CA ARG A 131 9.80 10.64 10.74
C ARG A 131 8.53 9.84 10.92
N GLU A 132 8.60 8.56 10.60
CA GLU A 132 7.48 7.65 10.70
C GLU A 132 7.85 6.51 11.63
N LEU A 133 6.85 5.93 12.27
CA LEU A 133 7.03 4.82 13.19
C LEU A 133 6.11 3.68 12.79
N MET A 134 6.68 2.52 12.52
CA MET A 134 5.95 1.35 12.05
C MET A 134 6.21 0.15 12.93
N MET A 135 5.22 -0.73 13.01
CA MET A 135 5.29 -1.98 13.75
C MET A 135 4.96 -3.13 12.80
N GLN A 136 5.75 -4.19 12.87
CA GLN A 136 5.47 -5.42 12.14
C GLN A 136 4.60 -6.34 12.96
N CYS A 137 3.55 -6.89 12.34
CA CYS A 137 2.60 -7.81 12.94
C CYS A 137 2.88 -9.24 12.45
N ASP A 138 2.62 -10.23 13.29
CA ASP A 138 2.76 -11.63 12.91
C ASP A 138 1.61 -12.10 12.00
N PRO A 139 1.67 -13.32 11.44
CA PRO A 139 0.62 -13.81 10.54
C PRO A 139 -0.78 -13.87 11.19
N ALA A 140 -0.88 -14.16 12.47
CA ALA A 140 -2.16 -14.21 13.18
C ALA A 140 -2.80 -12.82 13.25
N GLU A 141 -2.01 -11.81 13.64
CA GLU A 141 -2.46 -10.42 13.66
C GLU A 141 -2.81 -9.92 12.26
N ALA A 142 -1.98 -10.25 11.26
CA ALA A 142 -2.23 -9.89 9.87
C ALA A 142 -3.57 -10.46 9.39
N SER A 143 -3.90 -11.69 9.79
CA SER A 143 -5.14 -12.33 9.42
C SER A 143 -6.37 -11.61 9.97
N GLU A 144 -6.27 -11.05 11.18
CA GLU A 144 -7.35 -10.26 11.78
C GLU A 144 -7.65 -8.99 11.00
N TYR A 145 -6.62 -8.36 10.44
CA TYR A 145 -6.75 -7.10 9.70
C TYR A 145 -7.15 -7.30 8.24
N TYR A 146 -6.90 -8.47 7.68
CA TYR A 146 -7.15 -8.75 6.26
C TYR A 146 -8.64 -8.72 5.91
N ASP A 147 -9.48 -9.13 6.83
CA ASP A 147 -10.92 -9.08 6.67
C ASP A 147 -11.46 -7.68 7.00
#